data_f31ce8c2007c79cf024f8d1e1b1792ad
#
_entry.id   f31ce8c2007c79cf024f8d1e1b1792ad
#
_cell.length_a   1.000
_cell.length_b   1.000
_cell.length_c   1.000
_cell.angle_alpha   90.00
_cell.angle_beta   90.00
_cell.angle_gamma   90.00
#
_symmetry.space_group_name_H-M   'P 1'
#
loop_
_entity.id
_entity.type
_entity.pdbx_description
1 polymer ?
#
loop_
_entity_poly.entity_id
_entity_poly.type
_entity_poly.pdbx_seq_one_letter_code
_entity_poly.pdbx_strand_id
1 'polypeptide(L)'
;MRKVNLIIMLGVFLTCTSTAKASYEDEMELRTMSKIEAQESGYSLGVTKEDIDLMAAIAEAEAGNQGLMGKRLVVDVILNRVDSDYFPGEIEKVIYQPNQFTCISDGGFEKAISNISDESYAAVYDELLERTDHDILFFTAGNYGQYGIPVYQYQDHFFCR
;
A
#
# COMPACT_ATOMS: atom_id res chain seq x y z
N MET A 1 51.95 28.89 -2.69
CA MET A 1 50.92 28.31 -3.55
C MET A 1 50.12 27.21 -2.83
N ARG A 2 49.37 27.54 -1.77
CA ARG A 2 48.58 26.49 -1.00
C ARG A 2 47.19 27.01 -0.55
N LYS A 3 46.71 28.14 -1.02
CA LYS A 3 45.42 28.72 -0.59
C LYS A 3 44.29 28.67 -1.63
N VAL A 4 44.55 28.21 -2.87
CA VAL A 4 43.55 28.19 -3.93
C VAL A 4 42.70 26.92 -3.91
N ASN A 5 43.21 25.78 -3.39
CA ASN A 5 42.47 24.50 -3.39
C ASN A 5 41.38 24.36 -2.29
N LEU A 6 41.43 25.21 -1.25
CA LEU A 6 40.46 25.08 -0.14
C LEU A 6 39.13 25.77 -0.47
N ILE A 7 39.13 26.83 -1.30
CA ILE A 7 37.93 27.56 -1.67
C ILE A 7 37.10 26.80 -2.71
N ILE A 8 37.75 26.05 -3.61
CA ILE A 8 37.09 25.23 -4.64
C ILE A 8 36.40 24.00 -3.98
N MET A 9 37.02 23.38 -2.96
CA MET A 9 36.44 22.26 -2.23
C MET A 9 35.19 22.68 -1.44
N LEU A 10 35.17 23.87 -0.84
CA LEU A 10 34.02 24.35 -0.08
C LEU A 10 32.83 24.71 -0.99
N GLY A 11 33.08 25.24 -2.18
CA GLY A 11 32.03 25.57 -3.16
C GLY A 11 31.33 24.35 -3.75
N VAL A 12 32.09 23.26 -4.01
CA VAL A 12 31.50 22.00 -4.53
C VAL A 12 30.65 21.29 -3.47
N PHE A 13 31.05 21.37 -2.21
CA PHE A 13 30.25 20.75 -1.11
C PHE A 13 28.95 21.52 -0.85
N LEU A 14 28.95 22.87 -0.96
CA LEU A 14 27.73 23.67 -0.76
C LEU A 14 26.73 23.52 -1.89
N THR A 15 27.19 23.39 -3.14
CA THR A 15 26.30 23.19 -4.30
C THR A 15 25.70 21.78 -4.33
N CYS A 16 26.45 20.75 -3.89
CA CYS A 16 25.95 19.38 -3.84
C CYS A 16 24.87 19.20 -2.76
N THR A 17 25.01 19.85 -1.60
CA THR A 17 24.00 19.78 -0.54
C THR A 17 22.73 20.55 -0.85
N SER A 18 22.83 21.68 -1.58
CA SER A 18 21.66 22.47 -1.98
C SER A 18 20.81 21.77 -3.06
N THR A 19 21.45 21.13 -4.04
CA THR A 19 20.74 20.37 -5.08
C THR A 19 20.08 19.10 -4.52
N ALA A 20 20.74 18.39 -3.61
CA ALA A 20 20.16 17.21 -2.96
C ALA A 20 18.98 17.59 -2.07
N LYS A 21 19.04 18.73 -1.36
CA LYS A 21 17.94 19.22 -0.53
C LYS A 21 16.74 19.66 -1.39
N ALA A 22 16.95 20.39 -2.47
CA ALA A 22 15.90 20.79 -3.40
C ALA A 22 15.20 19.56 -4.02
N SER A 23 15.98 18.58 -4.47
CA SER A 23 15.45 17.32 -5.00
C SER A 23 14.59 16.54 -3.97
N TYR A 24 14.99 16.55 -2.70
CA TYR A 24 14.20 15.90 -1.64
C TYR A 24 12.90 16.66 -1.33
N GLU A 25 12.94 17.98 -1.29
CA GLU A 25 11.76 18.83 -1.08
C GLU A 25 10.75 18.65 -2.24
N ASP A 26 11.22 18.64 -3.49
CA ASP A 26 10.39 18.37 -4.67
C ASP A 26 9.76 16.97 -4.64
N GLU A 27 10.51 15.95 -4.23
CA GLU A 27 10.00 14.58 -4.10
C GLU A 27 8.94 14.46 -2.98
N MET A 28 9.14 15.15 -1.86
CA MET A 28 8.18 15.18 -0.76
C MET A 28 6.90 15.93 -1.13
N GLU A 29 7.01 17.03 -1.88
CA GLU A 29 5.84 17.76 -2.39
C GLU A 29 5.04 16.89 -3.37
N LEU A 30 5.70 16.20 -4.30
CA LEU A 30 5.06 15.29 -5.24
C LEU A 30 4.33 14.14 -4.54
N ARG A 31 4.95 13.52 -3.52
CA ARG A 31 4.31 12.48 -2.71
C ARG A 31 3.09 13.00 -1.93
N THR A 32 3.17 14.22 -1.42
CA THR A 32 2.06 14.85 -0.69
C THR A 32 0.90 15.14 -1.63
N MET A 33 1.16 15.65 -2.83
CA MET A 33 0.15 15.89 -3.86
C MET A 33 -0.53 14.58 -4.29
N SER A 34 0.25 13.53 -4.53
CA SER A 34 -0.28 12.20 -4.88
C SER A 34 -1.20 11.64 -3.79
N LYS A 35 -0.84 11.80 -2.51
CA LYS A 35 -1.70 11.38 -1.38
C LYS A 35 -3.03 12.16 -1.34
N ILE A 36 -2.99 13.46 -1.60
CA ILE A 36 -4.20 14.30 -1.62
C ILE A 36 -5.11 13.89 -2.78
N GLU A 37 -4.55 13.70 -3.97
CA GLU A 37 -5.31 13.26 -5.16
C GLU A 37 -5.94 11.88 -4.94
N ALA A 38 -5.21 10.94 -4.36
CA ALA A 38 -5.71 9.61 -4.04
C ALA A 38 -6.83 9.65 -3.00
N GLN A 39 -6.68 10.47 -1.97
CA GLN A 39 -7.70 10.64 -0.95
C GLN A 39 -8.96 11.29 -1.50
N GLU A 40 -8.84 12.33 -2.35
CA GLU A 40 -9.96 12.95 -3.04
C GLU A 40 -10.65 11.98 -4.01
N SER A 41 -9.88 11.16 -4.72
CA SER A 41 -10.39 10.09 -5.59
C SER A 41 -11.17 9.05 -4.79
N GLY A 42 -10.63 8.58 -3.65
CA GLY A 42 -11.31 7.66 -2.76
C GLY A 42 -12.65 8.20 -2.25
N TYR A 43 -12.68 9.44 -1.79
CA TYR A 43 -13.92 10.09 -1.34
C TYR A 43 -14.93 10.28 -2.48
N SER A 44 -14.47 10.52 -3.71
CA SER A 44 -15.33 10.56 -4.90
C SER A 44 -15.99 9.22 -5.20
N LEU A 45 -15.33 8.12 -4.83
CA LEU A 45 -15.82 6.74 -4.93
C LEU A 45 -16.66 6.32 -3.71
N GLY A 46 -16.83 7.18 -2.71
CA GLY A 46 -17.56 6.89 -1.47
C GLY A 46 -16.75 6.13 -0.42
N VAL A 47 -15.42 6.03 -0.57
CA VAL A 47 -14.52 5.41 0.42
C VAL A 47 -14.28 6.39 1.56
N THR A 48 -14.53 5.97 2.79
CA THR A 48 -14.34 6.78 3.99
C THR A 48 -12.91 6.72 4.50
N LYS A 49 -12.56 7.61 5.45
CA LYS A 49 -11.27 7.52 6.14
C LYS A 49 -11.14 6.21 6.92
N GLU A 50 -12.22 5.78 7.54
CA GLU A 50 -12.28 4.52 8.28
C GLU A 50 -12.02 3.31 7.36
N ASP A 51 -12.54 3.32 6.13
CA ASP A 51 -12.26 2.29 5.13
C ASP A 51 -10.77 2.26 4.73
N ILE A 52 -10.15 3.44 4.58
CA ILE A 52 -8.72 3.57 4.29
C ILE A 52 -7.89 2.97 5.44
N ASP A 53 -8.22 3.33 6.70
CA ASP A 53 -7.53 2.81 7.88
C ASP A 53 -7.69 1.28 7.99
N LEU A 54 -8.88 0.74 7.72
CA LEU A 54 -9.15 -0.71 7.70
C LEU A 54 -8.33 -1.43 6.63
N MET A 55 -8.34 -0.96 5.39
CA MET A 55 -7.56 -1.55 4.29
C MET A 55 -6.06 -1.51 4.57
N ALA A 56 -5.55 -0.37 5.07
CA ALA A 56 -4.14 -0.23 5.41
C ALA A 56 -3.73 -1.16 6.56
N ALA A 57 -4.59 -1.36 7.56
CA ALA A 57 -4.34 -2.29 8.65
C ALA A 57 -4.31 -3.76 8.17
N ILE A 58 -5.21 -4.16 7.26
CA ILE A 58 -5.18 -5.49 6.65
C ILE A 58 -3.91 -5.67 5.81
N ALA A 59 -3.55 -4.69 4.97
CA ALA A 59 -2.32 -4.75 4.18
C ALA A 59 -1.06 -4.86 5.06
N GLU A 60 -1.03 -4.15 6.20
CA GLU A 60 0.06 -4.26 7.19
C GLU A 60 0.11 -5.64 7.84
N ALA A 61 -1.05 -6.19 8.26
CA ALA A 61 -1.13 -7.47 8.94
C ALA A 61 -0.78 -8.66 8.03
N GLU A 62 -1.29 -8.65 6.79
CA GLU A 62 -1.16 -9.77 5.85
C GLU A 62 0.14 -9.70 5.03
N ALA A 63 0.60 -8.50 4.68
CA ALA A 63 1.73 -8.29 3.77
C ALA A 63 2.83 -7.38 4.31
N GLY A 64 2.96 -7.23 5.64
CA GLY A 64 3.91 -6.33 6.27
C GLY A 64 5.37 -6.54 5.87
N ASN A 65 5.76 -7.76 5.52
CA ASN A 65 7.10 -8.13 5.06
C ASN A 65 7.24 -8.25 3.53
N GLN A 66 6.19 -7.95 2.75
CA GLN A 66 6.13 -8.17 1.30
C GLN A 66 6.40 -6.89 0.48
N GLY A 67 6.72 -5.78 1.18
CA GLY A 67 6.94 -4.47 0.56
C GLY A 67 5.67 -3.87 -0.06
N LEU A 68 5.82 -2.69 -0.65
CA LEU A 68 4.70 -1.92 -1.19
C LEU A 68 3.82 -2.71 -2.17
N MET A 69 4.42 -3.43 -3.11
CA MET A 69 3.66 -4.19 -4.12
C MET A 69 2.84 -5.33 -3.49
N GLY A 70 3.37 -6.06 -2.52
CA GLY A 70 2.62 -7.11 -1.81
C GLY A 70 1.42 -6.55 -1.05
N LYS A 71 1.58 -5.38 -0.43
CA LYS A 71 0.51 -4.65 0.24
C LYS A 71 -0.55 -4.16 -0.74
N ARG A 72 -0.14 -3.62 -1.90
CA ARG A 72 -1.04 -3.22 -2.98
C ARG A 72 -1.92 -4.38 -3.46
N LEU A 73 -1.34 -5.54 -3.70
CA LEU A 73 -2.09 -6.73 -4.13
C LEU A 73 -3.10 -7.22 -3.08
N VAL A 74 -2.81 -7.07 -1.78
CA VAL A 74 -3.79 -7.35 -0.71
C VAL A 74 -4.95 -6.35 -0.75
N VAL A 75 -4.67 -5.07 -0.98
CA VAL A 75 -5.71 -4.03 -1.16
C VAL A 75 -6.55 -4.30 -2.40
N ASP A 76 -5.93 -4.71 -3.53
CA ASP A 76 -6.67 -5.12 -4.74
C ASP A 76 -7.68 -6.23 -4.45
N VAL A 77 -7.28 -7.26 -3.69
CA VAL A 77 -8.21 -8.34 -3.31
C VAL A 77 -9.41 -7.79 -2.54
N ILE A 78 -9.22 -6.84 -1.62
CA ILE A 78 -10.34 -6.23 -0.89
C ILE A 78 -11.27 -5.48 -1.85
N LEU A 79 -10.71 -4.62 -2.65
CA LEU A 79 -11.47 -3.75 -3.55
C LEU A 79 -12.15 -4.53 -4.68
N ASN A 80 -11.48 -5.57 -5.24
CA ASN A 80 -12.09 -6.46 -6.23
C ASN A 80 -13.25 -7.27 -5.65
N ARG A 81 -13.17 -7.67 -4.38
CA ARG A 81 -14.29 -8.30 -3.68
C ARG A 81 -15.47 -7.36 -3.54
N VAL A 82 -15.24 -6.08 -3.19
CA VAL A 82 -16.29 -5.05 -3.10
C VAL A 82 -17.00 -4.88 -4.45
N ASP A 83 -16.25 -4.96 -5.55
CA ASP A 83 -16.77 -4.82 -6.92
C ASP A 83 -17.45 -6.09 -7.45
N SER A 84 -17.29 -7.23 -6.75
CA SER A 84 -17.80 -8.54 -7.18
C SER A 84 -19.17 -8.86 -6.59
N ASP A 85 -20.09 -9.34 -7.40
CA ASP A 85 -21.42 -9.82 -6.98
C ASP A 85 -21.37 -11.02 -6.00
N TYR A 86 -20.20 -11.66 -5.82
CA TYR A 86 -20.01 -12.81 -4.93
C TYR A 86 -19.68 -12.42 -3.51
N PHE A 87 -19.37 -11.15 -3.23
CA PHE A 87 -18.95 -10.65 -1.94
C PHE A 87 -19.81 -9.47 -1.47
N PRO A 88 -19.71 -9.08 -0.20
CA PRO A 88 -20.34 -7.85 0.27
C PRO A 88 -19.83 -6.62 -0.50
N GLY A 89 -20.73 -5.71 -0.88
CA GLY A 89 -20.40 -4.48 -1.61
C GLY A 89 -19.88 -3.33 -0.73
N GLU A 90 -19.33 -3.63 0.45
CA GLU A 90 -18.81 -2.64 1.40
C GLU A 90 -17.48 -3.13 1.97
N ILE A 91 -16.49 -2.25 2.06
CA ILE A 91 -15.12 -2.58 2.49
C ILE A 91 -15.12 -3.21 3.88
N GLU A 92 -15.79 -2.59 4.85
CA GLU A 92 -15.89 -3.12 6.21
C GLU A 92 -16.47 -4.55 6.24
N LYS A 93 -17.53 -4.80 5.47
CA LYS A 93 -18.17 -6.12 5.40
C LYS A 93 -17.29 -7.18 4.73
N VAL A 94 -16.49 -6.80 3.72
CA VAL A 94 -15.50 -7.69 3.09
C VAL A 94 -14.41 -8.04 4.08
N ILE A 95 -13.89 -7.07 4.82
CA ILE A 95 -12.80 -7.28 5.78
C ILE A 95 -13.25 -8.18 6.94
N TYR A 96 -14.41 -7.92 7.51
CA TYR A 96 -14.92 -8.70 8.66
C TYR A 96 -15.71 -9.96 8.26
N GLN A 97 -15.73 -10.32 6.98
CA GLN A 97 -16.35 -11.57 6.55
C GLN A 97 -15.63 -12.78 7.20
N PRO A 98 -16.37 -13.71 7.83
CA PRO A 98 -15.78 -14.83 8.55
C PRO A 98 -14.78 -15.64 7.69
N ASN A 99 -13.60 -15.92 8.26
CA ASN A 99 -12.53 -16.73 7.66
C ASN A 99 -11.88 -16.17 6.37
N GLN A 100 -12.04 -14.87 6.08
CA GLN A 100 -11.38 -14.27 4.92
C GLN A 100 -9.98 -13.75 5.23
N PHE A 101 -9.80 -13.07 6.35
CA PHE A 101 -8.50 -12.58 6.80
C PHE A 101 -8.18 -13.18 8.16
N THR A 102 -7.12 -14.00 8.23
CA THR A 102 -6.75 -14.72 9.45
C THR A 102 -6.37 -13.75 10.58
N CYS A 103 -5.77 -12.62 10.22
CA CYS A 103 -5.36 -11.58 11.16
C CYS A 103 -6.50 -11.02 12.01
N ILE A 104 -7.75 -11.08 11.54
CA ILE A 104 -8.95 -10.66 12.31
C ILE A 104 -9.17 -11.53 13.54
N SER A 105 -8.82 -12.83 13.47
CA SER A 105 -9.10 -13.80 14.54
C SER A 105 -7.90 -14.14 15.42
N ASP A 106 -6.67 -13.86 14.98
CA ASP A 106 -5.43 -14.21 15.69
C ASP A 106 -4.77 -13.03 16.44
N GLY A 107 -5.37 -11.84 16.39
CA GLY A 107 -4.85 -10.63 17.02
C GLY A 107 -3.84 -9.85 16.19
N GLY A 108 -3.57 -10.28 14.96
CA GLY A 108 -2.68 -9.58 14.01
C GLY A 108 -3.24 -8.22 13.61
N PHE A 109 -4.56 -8.14 13.43
CA PHE A 109 -5.25 -6.91 13.05
C PHE A 109 -5.15 -5.82 14.12
N GLU A 110 -5.42 -6.14 15.39
CA GLU A 110 -5.33 -5.20 16.52
C GLU A 110 -3.92 -4.64 16.67
N LYS A 111 -2.92 -5.46 16.41
CA LYS A 111 -1.52 -5.03 16.38
C LYS A 111 -1.23 -4.11 15.21
N ALA A 112 -1.71 -4.45 14.02
CA ALA A 112 -1.50 -3.67 12.81
C ALA A 112 -2.19 -2.31 12.89
N ILE A 113 -3.48 -2.25 13.27
CA ILE A 113 -4.25 -1.00 13.30
C ILE A 113 -3.70 0.00 14.34
N SER A 114 -3.01 -0.48 15.37
CA SER A 114 -2.34 0.39 16.34
C SER A 114 -1.00 0.96 15.84
N ASN A 115 -0.45 0.45 14.74
CA ASN A 115 0.85 0.87 14.20
C ASN A 115 0.94 0.63 12.69
N ILE A 116 0.02 1.23 11.93
CA ILE A 116 0.02 1.15 10.45
C ILE A 116 1.22 1.92 9.89
N SER A 117 1.98 1.31 8.99
CA SER A 117 3.11 1.97 8.33
C SER A 117 2.66 2.94 7.23
N ASP A 118 3.48 3.95 6.95
CA ASP A 118 3.26 4.86 5.81
C ASP A 118 3.19 4.10 4.48
N GLU A 119 3.92 2.99 4.35
CA GLU A 119 3.92 2.14 3.17
C GLU A 119 2.56 1.44 2.96
N SER A 120 1.87 1.06 4.04
CA SER A 120 0.53 0.46 3.97
C SER A 120 -0.52 1.48 3.55
N TYR A 121 -0.43 2.72 4.04
CA TYR A 121 -1.26 3.82 3.54
C TYR A 121 -0.97 4.14 2.07
N ALA A 122 0.31 4.16 1.67
CA ALA A 122 0.69 4.36 0.28
C ALA A 122 0.08 3.29 -0.63
N ALA A 123 0.09 2.01 -0.21
CA ALA A 123 -0.53 0.93 -0.95
C ALA A 123 -2.03 1.17 -1.20
N VAL A 124 -2.77 1.63 -0.18
CA VAL A 124 -4.19 1.96 -0.32
C VAL A 124 -4.40 3.12 -1.28
N TYR A 125 -3.63 4.20 -1.13
CA TYR A 125 -3.78 5.37 -2.00
C TYR A 125 -3.43 5.05 -3.45
N ASP A 126 -2.37 4.27 -3.70
CA ASP A 126 -1.99 3.86 -5.05
C ASP A 126 -3.12 3.04 -5.71
N GLU A 127 -3.74 2.10 -4.99
CA GLU A 127 -4.82 1.27 -5.54
C GLU A 127 -6.15 2.03 -5.73
N LEU A 128 -6.41 3.06 -4.92
CA LEU A 128 -7.56 3.96 -5.13
C LEU A 128 -7.37 4.86 -6.36
N LEU A 129 -6.14 5.17 -6.75
CA LEU A 129 -5.82 5.91 -7.98
C LEU A 129 -5.82 4.99 -9.20
N GLU A 130 -5.13 3.87 -9.10
CA GLU A 130 -4.96 2.91 -10.21
C GLU A 130 -4.75 1.49 -9.67
N ARG A 131 -5.70 0.60 -9.95
CA ARG A 131 -5.62 -0.81 -9.57
C ARG A 131 -4.47 -1.52 -10.27
N THR A 132 -3.70 -2.28 -9.52
CA THR A 132 -2.64 -3.15 -10.06
C THR A 132 -3.24 -4.36 -10.78
N ASP A 133 -4.26 -4.97 -10.20
CA ASP A 133 -4.92 -6.17 -10.75
C ASP A 133 -6.43 -6.16 -10.42
N HIS A 134 -7.27 -6.23 -11.44
CA HIS A 134 -8.73 -6.17 -11.31
C HIS A 134 -9.40 -7.54 -11.12
N ASP A 135 -8.63 -8.64 -11.19
CA ASP A 135 -9.21 -10.00 -11.28
C ASP A 135 -8.97 -10.85 -10.03
N ILE A 136 -7.93 -10.56 -9.23
CA ILE A 136 -7.59 -11.35 -8.05
C ILE A 136 -8.62 -11.19 -6.93
N LEU A 137 -9.15 -12.31 -6.45
CA LEU A 137 -10.17 -12.37 -5.40
C LEU A 137 -9.71 -13.11 -4.15
N PHE A 138 -8.63 -13.92 -4.27
CA PHE A 138 -8.11 -14.74 -3.18
C PHE A 138 -6.59 -14.69 -3.17
N PHE A 139 -6.02 -14.86 -1.97
CA PHE A 139 -4.61 -15.16 -1.82
C PHE A 139 -4.40 -16.13 -0.65
N THR A 140 -3.29 -16.87 -0.70
CA THR A 140 -2.86 -17.76 0.38
C THR A 140 -1.35 -17.69 0.51
N ALA A 141 -0.81 -17.97 1.70
CA ALA A 141 0.62 -18.09 1.91
C ALA A 141 1.12 -19.51 1.62
N GLY A 142 2.29 -19.63 1.02
CA GLY A 142 3.03 -20.88 0.85
C GLY A 142 2.63 -21.77 -0.35
N ASN A 143 1.38 -21.77 -0.78
CA ASN A 143 0.90 -22.47 -1.98
C ASN A 143 -0.47 -21.94 -2.43
N TYR A 144 -0.93 -22.38 -3.60
CA TYR A 144 -2.29 -22.09 -4.05
C TYR A 144 -3.33 -22.76 -3.15
N GLY A 145 -4.33 -21.97 -2.71
CA GLY A 145 -5.46 -22.43 -1.93
C GLY A 145 -6.42 -23.33 -2.72
N GLN A 146 -7.53 -23.70 -2.05
CA GLN A 146 -8.59 -24.53 -2.65
C GLN A 146 -9.62 -23.70 -3.43
N TYR A 147 -9.57 -22.39 -3.34
CA TYR A 147 -10.55 -21.48 -3.92
C TYR A 147 -9.96 -20.70 -5.09
N GLY A 148 -10.80 -20.51 -6.10
CA GLY A 148 -10.44 -19.74 -7.27
C GLY A 148 -9.55 -20.47 -8.28
N ILE A 149 -9.19 -19.77 -9.33
CA ILE A 149 -8.29 -20.22 -10.40
C ILE A 149 -6.93 -19.56 -10.19
N PRO A 150 -5.82 -20.33 -10.05
CA PRO A 150 -4.49 -19.78 -9.91
C PRO A 150 -4.13 -18.78 -10.99
N VAL A 151 -3.54 -17.65 -10.60
CA VAL A 151 -3.09 -16.59 -11.52
C VAL A 151 -1.57 -16.45 -11.47
N TYR A 152 -1.02 -16.03 -10.33
CA TYR A 152 0.43 -15.87 -10.14
C TYR A 152 0.81 -15.93 -8.65
N GLN A 153 2.12 -16.00 -8.42
CA GLN A 153 2.74 -15.84 -7.11
C GLN A 153 3.48 -14.50 -7.05
N TYR A 154 3.34 -13.80 -5.94
CA TYR A 154 4.19 -12.68 -5.58
C TYR A 154 4.77 -12.93 -4.18
N GLN A 155 6.09 -13.03 -4.07
CA GLN A 155 6.81 -13.42 -2.84
C GLN A 155 6.18 -14.67 -2.18
N ASP A 156 5.64 -14.53 -0.95
CA ASP A 156 5.05 -15.65 -0.20
C ASP A 156 3.56 -15.84 -0.50
N HIS A 157 2.92 -14.94 -1.27
CA HIS A 157 1.51 -14.99 -1.59
C HIS A 157 1.23 -15.59 -2.98
N PHE A 158 0.22 -16.45 -3.02
CA PHE A 158 -0.29 -17.11 -4.21
C PHE A 158 -1.70 -16.60 -4.51
N PHE A 159 -1.86 -15.86 -5.60
CA PHE A 159 -3.09 -15.17 -5.96
C PHE A 159 -3.96 -16.00 -6.91
N CYS A 160 -5.29 -15.96 -6.67
CA CYS A 160 -6.33 -16.62 -7.47
C CYS A 160 -7.46 -15.63 -7.80
N ARG A 161 -8.14 -15.91 -8.92
CA ARG A 161 -9.35 -15.21 -9.36
C ARG A 161 -10.61 -16.08 -9.29
#